data_1e929f3cc4b0cee8811838203a628ed0
#
_entry.id   1e929f3cc4b0cee8811838203a628ed0
#
_cell.length_a   1.000
_cell.length_b   1.000
_cell.length_c   1.000
_cell.angle_alpha   90.00
_cell.angle_beta   90.00
_cell.angle_gamma   90.00
#
_symmetry.space_group_name_H-M   'P 1'
#
loop_
_entity.id
_entity.type
_entity.pdbx_description
1 polymer ?
#
loop_
_entity_poly.entity_id
_entity_poly.type
_entity_poly.pdbx_seq_one_letter_code
_entity_poly.pdbx_strand_id
1 'polypeptide(L)'
;AGGTVEKLAGRVHPLFAVIFSVLLFLTLGPIYVIPRTTSVVFEIGVNPLIPAGSETNLYLLVFSIMFILLTICLSWNTTKFVDNLGKIITPVFSVLLIVLVAKSVITPMGKIGEPLESYNSGVFLKGFTQGYYTMDVLAAFVFGGIFIKSISSLGIKSEKTVSKLF
;
A
#
# COMPACT_ATOMS: atom_id res chain seq x y z
N ALA A 1 -13.23 -8.27 -20.36
CA ALA A 1 -13.71 -8.52 -19.00
C ALA A 1 -13.24 -7.50 -17.96
N GLY A 2 -13.20 -6.20 -18.28
CA GLY A 2 -12.82 -5.13 -17.34
C GLY A 2 -13.98 -4.76 -16.43
N GLY A 3 -14.22 -5.50 -15.40
CA GLY A 3 -15.21 -5.17 -14.38
C GLY A 3 -14.59 -4.57 -13.15
N THR A 4 -15.27 -3.59 -12.56
CA THR A 4 -15.02 -3.19 -11.17
C THR A 4 -15.18 -4.41 -10.25
N VAL A 5 -14.56 -4.39 -9.08
CA VAL A 5 -14.67 -5.45 -8.05
C VAL A 5 -16.13 -5.85 -7.84
N GLU A 6 -17.02 -4.86 -7.83
CA GLU A 6 -18.46 -5.04 -7.72
C GLU A 6 -19.07 -5.90 -8.84
N LYS A 7 -18.63 -5.72 -10.10
CA LYS A 7 -19.08 -6.55 -11.23
C LYS A 7 -18.58 -7.98 -11.14
N LEU A 8 -17.37 -8.18 -10.62
CA LEU A 8 -16.80 -9.52 -10.39
C LEU A 8 -17.59 -10.25 -9.29
N ALA A 9 -17.77 -9.60 -8.16
CA ALA A 9 -18.54 -10.16 -7.04
C ALA A 9 -20.03 -10.35 -7.37
N GLY A 10 -20.60 -9.48 -8.21
CA GLY A 10 -21.98 -9.55 -8.68
C GLY A 10 -22.31 -10.77 -9.56
N ARG A 11 -21.29 -11.47 -10.05
CA ARG A 11 -21.51 -12.75 -10.76
C ARG A 11 -21.98 -13.87 -9.84
N VAL A 12 -21.70 -13.76 -8.55
CA VAL A 12 -22.15 -14.73 -7.54
C VAL A 12 -23.55 -14.36 -7.06
N HIS A 13 -23.71 -13.15 -6.52
CA HIS A 13 -24.98 -12.63 -6.04
C HIS A 13 -24.90 -11.10 -5.88
N PRO A 14 -25.95 -10.33 -6.21
CA PRO A 14 -25.90 -8.86 -6.10
C PRO A 14 -25.69 -8.37 -4.67
N LEU A 15 -26.29 -9.00 -3.68
CA LEU A 15 -26.10 -8.66 -2.28
C LEU A 15 -24.65 -8.94 -1.82
N PHE A 16 -24.06 -10.05 -2.28
CA PHE A 16 -22.65 -10.36 -2.01
C PHE A 16 -21.73 -9.29 -2.60
N ALA A 17 -22.02 -8.79 -3.81
CA ALA A 17 -21.22 -7.74 -4.43
C ALA A 17 -21.17 -6.47 -3.57
N VAL A 18 -22.30 -6.03 -3.03
CA VAL A 18 -22.36 -4.83 -2.20
C VAL A 18 -21.60 -5.04 -0.89
N ILE A 19 -21.91 -6.11 -0.16
CA ILE A 19 -21.27 -6.40 1.13
C ILE A 19 -19.75 -6.55 0.96
N PHE A 20 -19.32 -7.34 -0.02
CA PHE A 20 -17.91 -7.58 -0.28
C PHE A 20 -17.17 -6.28 -0.65
N SER A 21 -17.75 -5.47 -1.53
CA SER A 21 -17.14 -4.19 -1.93
C SER A 21 -17.04 -3.22 -0.76
N VAL A 22 -18.10 -3.10 0.05
CA VAL A 22 -18.08 -2.24 1.23
C VAL A 22 -17.02 -2.69 2.23
N LEU A 23 -16.96 -3.98 2.56
CA LEU A 23 -15.96 -4.53 3.47
C LEU A 23 -14.55 -4.33 2.93
N LEU A 24 -14.34 -4.55 1.64
CA LEU A 24 -13.05 -4.36 0.99
C LEU A 24 -12.57 -2.91 1.10
N PHE A 25 -13.41 -1.93 0.74
CA PHE A 25 -13.06 -0.52 0.81
C PHE A 25 -12.86 -0.03 2.24
N LEU A 26 -13.66 -0.50 3.19
CA LEU A 26 -13.49 -0.18 4.60
C LEU A 26 -12.17 -0.75 5.14
N THR A 27 -11.82 -1.97 4.76
CA THR A 27 -10.56 -2.61 5.20
C THR A 27 -9.35 -1.93 4.58
N LEU A 28 -9.36 -1.66 3.28
CA LEU A 28 -8.27 -0.97 2.59
C LEU A 28 -8.15 0.52 2.96
N GLY A 29 -9.22 1.10 3.43
CA GLY A 29 -9.26 2.50 3.85
C GLY A 29 -9.11 2.67 5.37
N PRO A 30 -10.16 3.19 6.01
CA PRO A 30 -10.08 3.73 7.36
C PRO A 30 -9.86 2.70 8.46
N ILE A 31 -10.27 1.44 8.28
CA ILE A 31 -10.26 0.47 9.38
C ILE A 31 -8.87 -0.16 9.59
N TYR A 32 -8.15 -0.47 8.52
CA TYR A 32 -6.90 -1.22 8.66
C TYR A 32 -5.70 -0.57 7.98
N VAL A 33 -5.75 -0.30 6.68
CA VAL A 33 -4.53 0.11 5.95
C VAL A 33 -4.05 1.49 6.35
N ILE A 34 -4.95 2.47 6.50
CA ILE A 34 -4.56 3.84 6.89
C ILE A 34 -3.95 3.87 8.29
N PRO A 35 -4.58 3.32 9.35
CA PRO A 35 -3.98 3.27 10.68
C PRO A 35 -2.65 2.53 10.73
N ARG A 36 -2.57 1.36 10.05
CA ARG A 36 -1.32 0.59 9.98
C ARG A 36 -0.21 1.36 9.31
N THR A 37 -0.48 1.97 8.16
CA THR A 37 0.52 2.77 7.44
C THR A 37 1.01 3.93 8.29
N THR A 38 0.09 4.62 8.96
CA THR A 38 0.43 5.74 9.87
C THR A 38 1.36 5.28 10.98
N SER A 39 1.06 4.15 11.64
CA SER A 39 1.88 3.60 12.72
C SER A 39 3.27 3.18 12.23
N VAL A 40 3.34 2.50 11.09
CA VAL A 40 4.63 2.04 10.52
C VAL A 40 5.49 3.23 10.11
N VAL A 41 4.92 4.25 9.47
CA VAL A 41 5.66 5.47 9.08
C VAL A 41 6.15 6.21 10.31
N PHE A 42 5.35 6.27 11.36
CA PHE A 42 5.75 6.87 12.63
C PHE A 42 6.92 6.10 13.28
N GLU A 43 6.81 4.78 13.40
CA GLU A 43 7.85 3.96 14.03
C GLU A 43 9.19 4.02 13.31
N ILE A 44 9.17 4.03 11.97
CA ILE A 44 10.42 4.03 11.19
C ILE A 44 10.96 5.45 11.01
N GLY A 45 10.08 6.44 10.79
CA GLY A 45 10.50 7.79 10.41
C GLY A 45 10.63 8.77 11.56
N VAL A 46 9.77 8.69 12.57
CA VAL A 46 9.67 9.69 13.65
C VAL A 46 10.20 9.16 14.98
N ASN A 47 9.86 7.93 15.33
CA ASN A 47 10.23 7.35 16.62
C ASN A 47 11.75 7.38 16.92
N PRO A 48 12.66 7.11 15.95
CA PRO A 48 14.09 7.21 16.19
C PRO A 48 14.60 8.63 16.49
N LEU A 49 13.81 9.66 16.16
CA LEU A 49 14.16 11.08 16.38
C LEU A 49 13.63 11.61 17.72
N ILE A 50 12.79 10.84 18.42
CA ILE A 50 12.21 11.25 19.70
C ILE A 50 13.23 11.03 20.81
N PRO A 51 13.46 12.03 21.70
CA PRO A 51 14.34 11.89 22.85
C PRO A 51 13.85 10.78 23.79
N ALA A 52 14.79 9.99 24.29
CA ALA A 52 14.49 8.95 25.28
C ALA A 52 13.85 9.54 26.54
N GLY A 53 12.69 8.99 26.93
CA GLY A 53 11.93 9.47 28.09
C GLY A 53 10.74 10.37 27.78
N SER A 54 10.50 10.68 26.50
CA SER A 54 9.31 11.43 26.09
C SER A 54 8.08 10.51 25.93
N GLU A 55 6.88 11.07 26.11
CA GLU A 55 5.63 10.34 25.92
C GLU A 55 5.38 10.05 24.43
N THR A 56 5.82 8.90 23.96
CA THR A 56 5.68 8.46 22.55
C THR A 56 4.22 8.51 22.06
N ASN A 57 3.25 8.26 22.94
CA ASN A 57 1.85 8.27 22.60
C ASN A 57 1.34 9.65 22.13
N LEU A 58 1.83 10.73 22.73
CA LEU A 58 1.47 12.09 22.32
C LEU A 58 2.00 12.41 20.93
N TYR A 59 3.26 12.06 20.66
CA TYR A 59 3.87 12.24 19.34
C TYR A 59 3.16 11.42 18.26
N LEU A 60 2.78 10.17 18.57
CA LEU A 60 2.01 9.32 17.68
C LEU A 60 0.64 9.96 17.36
N LEU A 61 -0.05 10.50 18.36
CA LEU A 61 -1.35 11.14 18.18
C LEU A 61 -1.24 12.37 17.26
N VAL A 62 -0.30 13.26 17.55
CA VAL A 62 -0.08 14.49 16.75
C VAL A 62 0.30 14.12 15.32
N PHE A 63 1.20 13.16 15.15
CA PHE A 63 1.62 12.66 13.84
C PHE A 63 0.44 12.06 13.06
N SER A 64 -0.40 11.25 13.72
CA SER A 64 -1.55 10.62 13.10
C SER A 64 -2.56 11.64 12.61
N ILE A 65 -2.86 12.67 13.41
CA ILE A 65 -3.76 13.76 13.00
C ILE A 65 -3.17 14.49 11.79
N MET A 66 -1.89 14.85 11.83
CA MET A 66 -1.22 15.54 10.74
C MET A 66 -1.20 14.69 9.46
N PHE A 67 -0.92 13.39 9.58
CA PHE A 67 -0.91 12.44 8.47
C PHE A 67 -2.29 12.30 7.81
N ILE A 68 -3.34 12.17 8.63
CA ILE A 68 -4.73 12.08 8.13
C ILE A 68 -5.15 13.37 7.44
N LEU A 69 -4.86 14.53 8.03
CA LEU A 69 -5.16 15.84 7.42
C LEU A 69 -4.45 16.00 6.07
N LEU A 70 -3.18 15.64 6.01
CA LEU A 70 -2.39 15.66 4.77
C LEU A 70 -2.98 14.73 3.71
N THR A 71 -3.40 13.53 4.12
CA THR A 71 -4.04 12.55 3.22
C THR A 71 -5.36 13.09 2.66
N ILE A 72 -6.20 13.72 3.50
CA ILE A 72 -7.46 14.35 3.07
C ILE A 72 -7.18 15.51 2.11
N CYS A 73 -6.21 16.36 2.43
CA CYS A 73 -5.83 17.50 1.60
C CYS A 73 -5.35 17.06 0.21
N LEU A 74 -4.50 16.04 0.15
CA LEU A 74 -4.00 15.47 -1.11
C LEU A 74 -5.11 14.75 -1.90
N SER A 75 -6.07 14.14 -1.23
CA SER A 75 -7.20 13.43 -1.85
C SER A 75 -8.25 14.37 -2.44
N TRP A 76 -8.27 15.64 -2.04
CA TRP A 76 -9.30 16.61 -2.48
C TRP A 76 -9.30 16.83 -4.00
N ASN A 77 -8.13 16.76 -4.65
CA ASN A 77 -7.98 16.91 -6.10
C ASN A 77 -7.42 15.63 -6.75
N THR A 78 -8.24 14.60 -6.79
CA THR A 78 -7.86 13.24 -7.23
C THR A 78 -7.22 13.20 -8.62
N THR A 79 -7.70 13.98 -9.58
CA THR A 79 -7.18 13.96 -10.97
C THR A 79 -5.77 14.53 -11.05
N LYS A 80 -5.51 15.68 -10.43
CA LYS A 80 -4.17 16.27 -10.37
C LYS A 80 -3.21 15.45 -9.51
N PHE A 81 -3.74 14.80 -8.48
CA PHE A 81 -2.96 13.92 -7.60
C PHE A 81 -2.43 12.71 -8.35
N VAL A 82 -3.25 12.03 -9.15
CA VAL A 82 -2.83 10.86 -9.96
C VAL A 82 -1.77 11.26 -10.99
N ASP A 83 -1.94 12.40 -11.66
CA ASP A 83 -0.96 12.92 -12.62
C ASP A 83 0.39 13.26 -11.96
N ASN A 84 0.35 13.90 -10.79
CA ASN A 84 1.56 14.24 -10.04
C ASN A 84 2.22 13.00 -9.42
N LEU A 85 1.44 12.00 -9.02
CA LEU A 85 1.94 10.73 -8.50
C LEU A 85 2.83 10.03 -9.53
N GLY A 86 2.35 9.94 -10.78
CA GLY A 86 3.11 9.33 -11.87
C GLY A 86 4.34 10.14 -12.30
N LYS A 87 4.23 11.47 -12.33
CA LYS A 87 5.29 12.34 -12.86
C LYS A 87 6.40 12.66 -11.87
N ILE A 88 6.08 12.78 -10.59
CA ILE A 88 7.03 13.24 -9.56
C ILE A 88 7.36 12.14 -8.57
N ILE A 89 6.33 11.52 -7.97
CA ILE A 89 6.54 10.56 -6.88
C ILE A 89 7.18 9.28 -7.39
N THR A 90 6.76 8.78 -8.55
CA THR A 90 7.33 7.54 -9.11
C THR A 90 8.83 7.66 -9.43
N PRO A 91 9.34 8.68 -10.14
CA PRO A 91 10.77 8.80 -10.37
C PRO A 91 11.57 9.05 -9.10
N VAL A 92 11.06 9.88 -8.17
CA VAL A 92 11.72 10.12 -6.87
C VAL A 92 11.81 8.81 -6.07
N PHE A 93 10.74 8.06 -5.99
CA PHE A 93 10.72 6.76 -5.32
C PHE A 93 11.68 5.76 -5.96
N SER A 94 11.72 5.70 -7.29
CA SER A 94 12.63 4.80 -8.03
C SER A 94 14.09 5.15 -7.77
N VAL A 95 14.44 6.44 -7.76
CA VAL A 95 15.81 6.90 -7.44
C VAL A 95 16.19 6.55 -6.01
N LEU A 96 15.29 6.80 -5.05
CA LEU A 96 15.52 6.44 -3.64
C LEU A 96 15.72 4.94 -3.47
N LEU A 97 14.94 4.13 -4.18
CA LEU A 97 15.06 2.67 -4.14
C LEU A 97 16.39 2.20 -4.70
N ILE A 98 16.83 2.75 -5.84
CA ILE A 98 18.15 2.47 -6.43
C ILE A 98 19.27 2.85 -5.47
N VAL A 99 19.20 4.03 -4.84
CA VAL A 99 20.19 4.50 -3.84
C VAL A 99 20.22 3.56 -2.64
N LEU A 100 19.07 3.12 -2.15
CA LEU A 100 18.97 2.18 -1.02
C LEU A 100 19.62 0.83 -1.35
N VAL A 101 19.32 0.27 -2.52
CA VAL A 101 19.91 -0.98 -2.99
C VAL A 101 21.42 -0.82 -3.18
N ALA A 102 21.87 0.24 -3.83
CA ALA A 102 23.29 0.51 -4.03
C ALA A 102 24.02 0.64 -2.69
N LYS A 103 23.45 1.37 -1.74
CA LYS A 103 24.02 1.50 -0.39
C LYS A 103 24.08 0.16 0.35
N SER A 104 23.05 -0.68 0.22
CA SER A 104 23.00 -2.01 0.84
C SER A 104 24.10 -2.94 0.29
N VAL A 105 24.45 -2.80 -0.99
CA VAL A 105 25.53 -3.59 -1.62
C VAL A 105 26.90 -3.06 -1.24
N ILE A 106 27.08 -1.73 -1.21
CA ILE A 106 28.39 -1.09 -0.91
C ILE A 106 28.74 -1.19 0.59
N THR A 107 27.72 -1.02 1.47
CA THR A 107 27.88 -1.12 2.91
C THR A 107 26.97 -2.24 3.45
N PRO A 108 27.40 -3.51 3.35
CA PRO A 108 26.61 -4.62 3.89
C PRO A 108 26.36 -4.42 5.39
N MET A 109 25.11 -4.65 5.80
CA MET A 109 24.63 -4.39 7.17
C MET A 109 25.24 -5.32 8.25
N GLY A 110 26.45 -5.81 8.06
CA GLY A 110 27.14 -6.69 9.00
C GLY A 110 26.92 -8.18 8.71
N LYS A 111 27.38 -9.02 9.65
CA LYS A 111 27.20 -10.47 9.56
C LYS A 111 25.73 -10.83 9.76
N ILE A 112 25.26 -11.85 9.03
CA ILE A 112 23.93 -12.43 9.25
C ILE A 112 23.90 -12.92 10.70
N GLY A 113 23.09 -12.26 11.53
CA GLY A 113 22.90 -12.62 12.93
C GLY A 113 22.09 -13.91 13.06
N GLU A 114 22.03 -14.42 14.29
CA GLU A 114 21.14 -15.56 14.58
C GLU A 114 19.68 -15.16 14.35
N PRO A 115 18.85 -16.09 13.84
CA PRO A 115 17.43 -15.80 13.62
C PRO A 115 16.75 -15.44 14.94
N LEU A 116 15.84 -14.47 14.91
CA LEU A 116 15.03 -14.14 16.09
C LEU A 116 14.34 -15.42 16.60
N GLU A 117 14.22 -15.57 17.92
CA GLU A 117 13.58 -16.72 18.58
C GLU A 117 12.20 -17.04 17.98
N SER A 118 11.46 -16.02 17.56
CA SER A 118 10.18 -16.17 16.90
C SER A 118 10.26 -16.92 15.57
N TYR A 119 11.42 -16.97 14.91
CA TYR A 119 11.62 -17.64 13.61
C TYR A 119 12.36 -18.98 13.72
N ASN A 120 12.66 -19.46 14.93
CA ASN A 120 13.32 -20.74 15.14
C ASN A 120 12.46 -21.96 14.75
N SER A 121 11.14 -21.81 14.70
CA SER A 121 10.21 -22.87 14.27
C SER A 121 9.15 -22.31 13.32
N GLY A 122 8.82 -23.10 12.28
CA GLY A 122 7.75 -22.75 11.35
C GLY A 122 8.03 -21.51 10.48
N VAL A 123 9.29 -21.29 10.09
CA VAL A 123 9.75 -20.10 9.31
C VAL A 123 8.89 -19.88 8.06
N PHE A 124 8.57 -20.94 7.32
CA PHE A 124 7.77 -20.84 6.10
C PHE A 124 6.36 -20.32 6.40
N LEU A 125 5.66 -20.91 7.39
CA LEU A 125 4.32 -20.48 7.77
C LEU A 125 4.30 -19.04 8.27
N LYS A 126 5.31 -18.64 9.04
CA LYS A 126 5.43 -17.25 9.53
C LYS A 126 5.70 -16.28 8.39
N GLY A 127 6.62 -16.60 7.49
CA GLY A 127 6.89 -15.80 6.30
C GLY A 127 5.65 -15.68 5.40
N PHE A 128 4.93 -16.77 5.18
CA PHE A 128 3.68 -16.78 4.43
C PHE A 128 2.61 -15.89 5.08
N THR A 129 2.41 -16.03 6.40
CA THR A 129 1.44 -15.21 7.13
C THR A 129 1.81 -13.73 7.12
N GLN A 130 3.08 -13.39 7.29
CA GLN A 130 3.55 -12.01 7.20
C GLN A 130 3.37 -11.44 5.78
N GLY A 131 3.66 -12.23 4.74
CA GLY A 131 3.39 -11.84 3.37
C GLY A 131 1.90 -11.64 3.08
N TYR A 132 1.04 -12.48 3.65
CA TYR A 132 -0.41 -12.32 3.53
C TYR A 132 -0.92 -11.02 4.21
N TYR A 133 -0.32 -10.63 5.33
CA TYR A 133 -0.68 -9.39 6.03
C TYR A 133 -0.32 -8.12 5.26
N THR A 134 0.50 -8.18 4.20
CA THR A 134 0.74 -7.03 3.33
C THR A 134 -0.52 -6.62 2.54
N MET A 135 -1.50 -7.51 2.42
CA MET A 135 -2.78 -7.30 1.72
C MET A 135 -2.65 -6.89 0.25
N ASP A 136 -1.53 -7.22 -0.39
CA ASP A 136 -1.25 -6.83 -1.77
C ASP A 136 -2.30 -7.39 -2.75
N VAL A 137 -2.85 -8.56 -2.48
CA VAL A 137 -3.91 -9.16 -3.32
C VAL A 137 -5.17 -8.31 -3.30
N LEU A 138 -5.61 -7.81 -2.14
CA LEU A 138 -6.78 -6.95 -2.03
C LEU A 138 -6.54 -5.60 -2.70
N ALA A 139 -5.34 -5.04 -2.52
CA ALA A 139 -4.92 -3.83 -3.20
C ALA A 139 -4.89 -4.00 -4.73
N ALA A 140 -4.36 -5.12 -5.24
CA ALA A 140 -4.33 -5.43 -6.66
C ALA A 140 -5.73 -5.48 -7.29
N PHE A 141 -6.74 -6.00 -6.61
CA PHE A 141 -8.12 -5.98 -7.10
C PHE A 141 -8.66 -4.56 -7.28
N VAL A 142 -8.42 -3.68 -6.32
CA VAL A 142 -8.90 -2.29 -6.38
C VAL A 142 -8.13 -1.50 -7.43
N PHE A 143 -6.80 -1.53 -7.39
CA PHE A 143 -5.95 -0.81 -8.33
C PHE A 143 -6.06 -1.35 -9.75
N GLY A 144 -6.18 -2.66 -9.93
CA GLY A 144 -6.42 -3.28 -11.23
C GLY A 144 -7.67 -2.72 -11.92
N GLY A 145 -8.75 -2.54 -11.18
CA GLY A 145 -9.97 -1.91 -11.70
C GLY A 145 -9.76 -0.45 -12.14
N ILE A 146 -8.98 0.32 -11.38
CA ILE A 146 -8.64 1.71 -11.70
C ILE A 146 -7.76 1.77 -12.95
N PHE A 147 -6.73 0.91 -13.05
CA PHE A 147 -5.86 0.84 -14.22
C PHE A 147 -6.63 0.49 -15.49
N ILE A 148 -7.48 -0.53 -15.46
CA ILE A 148 -8.31 -0.91 -16.60
C ILE A 148 -9.20 0.26 -17.04
N LYS A 149 -9.80 0.97 -16.10
CA LYS A 149 -10.63 2.15 -16.40
C LYS A 149 -9.80 3.28 -17.02
N SER A 150 -8.59 3.51 -16.53
CA SER A 150 -7.67 4.52 -17.07
C SER A 150 -7.24 4.19 -18.49
N ILE A 151 -6.88 2.93 -18.78
CA ILE A 151 -6.51 2.48 -20.13
C ILE A 151 -7.69 2.60 -21.09
N SER A 152 -8.90 2.25 -20.63
CA SER A 152 -10.11 2.40 -21.44
C SER A 152 -10.43 3.86 -21.78
N SER A 153 -10.11 4.80 -20.90
CA SER A 153 -10.28 6.24 -21.14
C SER A 153 -9.29 6.80 -22.17
N LEU A 154 -8.14 6.16 -22.36
CA LEU A 154 -7.18 6.48 -23.42
C LEU A 154 -7.59 5.97 -24.82
N GLY A 155 -8.80 5.43 -24.96
CA GLY A 155 -9.34 5.00 -26.26
C GLY A 155 -8.95 3.58 -26.67
N ILE A 156 -8.20 2.84 -25.86
CA ILE A 156 -7.84 1.45 -26.11
C ILE A 156 -9.01 0.54 -25.71
N LYS A 157 -9.90 0.28 -26.65
CA LYS A 157 -11.12 -0.54 -26.41
C LYS A 157 -10.93 -2.03 -26.70
N SER A 158 -9.81 -2.45 -27.25
CA SER A 158 -9.58 -3.84 -27.62
C SER A 158 -9.10 -4.66 -26.42
N GLU A 159 -9.91 -5.62 -25.99
CA GLU A 159 -9.55 -6.58 -24.91
C GLU A 159 -8.24 -7.31 -25.19
N LYS A 160 -7.96 -7.65 -26.47
CA LYS A 160 -6.71 -8.29 -26.89
C LYS A 160 -5.49 -7.40 -26.74
N THR A 161 -5.65 -6.08 -26.86
CA THR A 161 -4.53 -5.13 -26.71
C THR A 161 -4.26 -4.86 -25.22
N VAL A 162 -5.29 -4.80 -24.40
CA VAL A 162 -5.16 -4.66 -22.95
C VAL A 162 -4.49 -5.90 -22.35
N SER A 163 -4.84 -7.11 -22.80
CA SER A 163 -4.23 -8.36 -22.30
C SER A 163 -2.77 -8.58 -22.75
N LYS A 164 -2.29 -7.84 -23.74
CA LYS A 164 -0.87 -7.86 -24.17
C LYS A 164 0.02 -6.84 -23.45
N LEU A 165 -0.58 -5.90 -22.74
CA LEU A 165 0.12 -4.86 -21.97
C LEU A 165 0.37 -5.28 -20.50
N PHE A 166 -0.20 -6.40 -20.09
CA PHE A 166 0.01 -7.08 -18.81
C PHE A 166 0.59 -8.49 -19.04
#